data_fe16b39d2f4082c526dcf60527aea4b8
#
_entry.id   fe16b39d2f4082c526dcf60527aea4b8
#
_cell.length_a   1.000
_cell.length_b   1.000
_cell.length_c   1.000
_cell.angle_alpha   90.00
_cell.angle_beta   90.00
_cell.angle_gamma   90.00
#
_symmetry.space_group_name_H-M   'P 1'
#
loop_
_entity.id
_entity.type
_entity.pdbx_description
1 polymer ?
#
loop_
_entity_poly.entity_id
_entity_poly.type
_entity_poly.pdbx_seq_one_letter_code
_entity_poly.pdbx_strand_id
1 'polypeptide(L)'
;MSDKLIPATILTGFLGAGKTTLLKRVLTETHGQKIAVIENEFGEENIDNEILVSDTTEQIMQLSNGCVCCTIREDLRATLALLAERRRKGELHFERVVIETTGLADPGPVAQTFFMDDEIAETYLLDSILTLVDAKHANEQLDTRQEARLQVGFADQIFISKADLVDAAALDALQHRIRHMNPRAPQRTVHFGEVPISSVFGLKGFNLNAALEIDPEFLNAGAHEHDHGHHHHDHAEGEACDHPHHHHHDDDVKSFVFRSDKPFNPNKLEDFLGAIVQVYGPKMLRYKGVLYMKGHDRKVIFQGVHQMMGSDLGPKWAPGEKKTNKMVFIGLDLPREILLQGLEGCLA
;
A
#
# COMPACT_ATOMS: atom_id res chain seq x y z
N MET A 1 -8.92 -24.45 20.05
CA MET A 1 -9.51 -23.28 19.37
C MET A 1 -8.47 -22.83 18.39
N SER A 2 -8.76 -22.79 17.09
CA SER A 2 -7.85 -22.23 16.10
C SER A 2 -7.72 -20.74 16.46
N ASP A 3 -6.58 -20.33 17.02
CA ASP A 3 -6.33 -18.92 17.31
C ASP A 3 -6.29 -18.17 15.99
N LYS A 4 -7.35 -17.39 15.76
CA LYS A 4 -7.45 -16.54 14.59
C LYS A 4 -6.35 -15.49 14.69
N LEU A 5 -5.51 -15.37 13.65
CA LEU A 5 -4.46 -14.35 13.60
C LEU A 5 -5.03 -12.95 13.90
N ILE A 6 -4.26 -12.16 14.62
CA ILE A 6 -4.65 -10.81 15.02
C ILE A 6 -4.36 -9.88 13.82
N PRO A 7 -5.37 -9.22 13.24
CA PRO A 7 -5.14 -8.30 12.14
C PRO A 7 -4.38 -7.04 12.61
N ALA A 8 -3.34 -6.67 11.87
CA ALA A 8 -2.56 -5.46 12.09
C ALA A 8 -2.78 -4.49 10.91
N THR A 9 -2.99 -3.23 11.21
CA THR A 9 -3.15 -2.16 10.23
C THR A 9 -2.04 -1.14 10.42
N ILE A 10 -1.29 -0.81 9.36
CA ILE A 10 -0.30 0.25 9.37
C ILE A 10 -0.97 1.54 8.90
N LEU A 11 -0.87 2.60 9.71
CA LEU A 11 -1.32 3.95 9.40
C LEU A 11 -0.11 4.81 9.11
N THR A 12 0.03 5.27 7.87
CA THR A 12 1.15 6.09 7.41
C THR A 12 0.65 7.34 6.67
N GLY A 13 1.55 8.17 6.25
CA GLY A 13 1.29 9.44 5.55
C GLY A 13 2.27 10.50 6.02
N PHE A 14 2.56 11.47 5.17
CA PHE A 14 3.56 12.48 5.43
C PHE A 14 3.21 13.37 6.63
N LEU A 15 4.18 14.19 7.08
CA LEU A 15 3.99 15.10 8.20
C LEU A 15 2.77 16.01 7.98
N GLY A 16 1.92 16.15 9.00
CA GLY A 16 0.73 16.98 8.95
C GLY A 16 -0.44 16.44 8.11
N ALA A 17 -0.36 15.23 7.55
CA ALA A 17 -1.43 14.65 6.73
C ALA A 17 -2.71 14.28 7.51
N GLY A 18 -2.66 14.27 8.85
CA GLY A 18 -3.83 14.03 9.70
C GLY A 18 -3.95 12.60 10.22
N LYS A 19 -2.84 11.84 10.31
CA LYS A 19 -2.80 10.46 10.84
C LYS A 19 -3.42 10.35 12.22
N THR A 20 -2.88 11.10 13.17
CA THR A 20 -3.36 11.13 14.56
C THR A 20 -4.83 11.57 14.66
N THR A 21 -5.28 12.47 13.79
CA THR A 21 -6.70 12.88 13.73
C THR A 21 -7.59 11.71 13.31
N LEU A 22 -7.20 10.98 12.27
CA LEU A 22 -7.92 9.77 11.83
C LEU A 22 -7.91 8.72 12.93
N LEU A 23 -6.75 8.45 13.53
CA LEU A 23 -6.60 7.46 14.61
C LEU A 23 -7.51 7.79 15.80
N LYS A 24 -7.45 9.03 16.30
CA LYS A 24 -8.35 9.50 17.40
C LYS A 24 -9.83 9.31 17.04
N ARG A 25 -10.21 9.64 15.80
CA ARG A 25 -11.60 9.46 15.34
C ARG A 25 -12.00 7.99 15.34
N VAL A 26 -11.16 7.12 14.78
CA VAL A 26 -11.40 5.68 14.77
C VAL A 26 -11.54 5.12 16.18
N LEU A 27 -10.68 5.53 17.10
CA LEU A 27 -10.71 5.07 18.50
C LEU A 27 -11.94 5.56 19.27
N THR A 28 -12.49 6.73 18.93
CA THR A 28 -13.67 7.29 19.62
C THR A 28 -15.01 6.83 19.03
N GLU A 29 -15.01 6.26 17.83
CA GLU A 29 -16.25 5.72 17.24
C GLU A 29 -16.64 4.39 17.88
N THR A 30 -17.96 4.19 18.07
CA THR A 30 -18.50 2.94 18.62
C THR A 30 -18.50 1.86 17.54
N HIS A 31 -17.44 1.08 17.43
CA HIS A 31 -17.34 -0.04 16.48
C HIS A 31 -17.26 -1.42 17.14
N GLY A 32 -17.23 -1.50 18.47
CA GLY A 32 -17.24 -2.75 19.23
C GLY A 32 -15.96 -3.58 19.16
N GLN A 33 -14.88 -3.07 18.55
CA GLN A 33 -13.58 -3.74 18.48
C GLN A 33 -12.63 -3.13 19.53
N LYS A 34 -11.86 -3.98 20.20
CA LYS A 34 -10.79 -3.55 21.09
C LYS A 34 -9.49 -3.46 20.29
N ILE A 35 -8.88 -2.29 20.26
CA ILE A 35 -7.72 -1.98 19.43
C ILE A 35 -6.52 -1.70 20.34
N ALA A 36 -5.39 -2.36 20.09
CA ALA A 36 -4.09 -1.96 20.62
C ALA A 36 -3.43 -1.00 19.62
N VAL A 37 -2.92 0.11 20.08
CA VAL A 37 -2.24 1.11 19.26
C VAL A 37 -0.74 1.12 19.60
N ILE A 38 0.07 1.11 18.54
CA ILE A 38 1.51 1.31 18.61
C ILE A 38 1.79 2.61 17.90
N GLU A 39 2.20 3.63 18.62
CA GLU A 39 2.65 4.90 18.06
C GLU A 39 4.17 4.92 18.00
N ASN A 40 4.71 5.26 16.83
CA ASN A 40 6.15 5.41 16.63
C ASN A 40 6.45 6.88 16.34
N GLU A 41 6.78 7.64 17.37
CA GLU A 41 7.06 9.06 17.28
C GLU A 41 8.54 9.37 17.50
N PHE A 42 9.13 10.18 16.58
CA PHE A 42 10.46 10.76 16.75
C PHE A 42 10.34 12.10 17.49
N GLY A 43 10.68 12.13 18.78
CA GLY A 43 10.73 13.38 19.52
C GLY A 43 11.24 13.19 20.96
N GLU A 44 12.12 14.10 21.41
CA GLU A 44 12.66 14.12 22.78
C GLU A 44 11.64 14.57 23.85
N GLU A 45 10.45 15.03 23.46
CA GLU A 45 9.41 15.46 24.40
C GLU A 45 8.04 14.89 24.03
N ASN A 46 7.52 14.04 24.91
CA ASN A 46 6.17 13.50 24.87
C ASN A 46 5.13 14.58 25.20
N ILE A 47 4.80 15.44 24.25
CA ILE A 47 3.80 16.51 24.48
C ILE A 47 2.36 15.99 24.37
N ASP A 48 2.14 14.89 23.64
CA ASP A 48 0.79 14.33 23.41
C ASP A 48 0.40 13.17 24.34
N ASN A 49 1.28 12.76 25.25
CA ASN A 49 1.05 11.62 26.17
C ASN A 49 -0.13 11.83 27.15
N GLU A 50 -0.55 13.06 27.41
CA GLU A 50 -1.63 13.34 28.38
C GLU A 50 -3.04 13.34 27.78
N ILE A 51 -3.18 13.37 26.44
CA ILE A 51 -4.49 13.60 25.80
C ILE A 51 -5.22 12.30 25.45
N LEU A 52 -4.53 11.16 25.38
CA LEU A 52 -5.12 9.88 24.93
C LEU A 52 -5.58 8.94 26.06
N VAL A 53 -5.50 9.34 27.32
CA VAL A 53 -5.78 8.47 28.49
C VAL A 53 -7.17 8.68 29.11
N SER A 54 -8.03 9.57 28.61
CA SER A 54 -9.35 9.80 29.22
C SER A 54 -10.47 9.08 28.47
N ASP A 55 -11.07 8.11 29.14
CA ASP A 55 -12.41 7.54 28.92
C ASP A 55 -12.65 6.46 27.86
N THR A 56 -11.63 5.89 27.21
CA THR A 56 -11.85 4.68 26.42
C THR A 56 -11.22 3.45 27.08
N THR A 57 -11.87 2.29 26.98
CA THR A 57 -11.39 0.97 27.43
C THR A 57 -10.19 0.46 26.62
N GLU A 58 -9.48 1.33 25.95
CA GLU A 58 -8.41 1.05 25.00
C GLU A 58 -7.05 1.20 25.67
N GLN A 59 -6.18 0.23 25.43
CA GLN A 59 -4.82 0.24 25.97
C GLN A 59 -3.88 0.72 24.87
N ILE A 60 -3.35 1.93 25.03
CA ILE A 60 -2.37 2.53 24.13
C ILE A 60 -0.98 2.21 24.69
N MET A 61 -0.15 1.58 23.88
CA MET A 61 1.26 1.34 24.20
C MET A 61 2.14 2.20 23.30
N GLN A 62 2.90 3.09 23.92
CA GLN A 62 3.87 3.89 23.19
C GLN A 62 5.25 3.24 23.23
N LEU A 63 5.90 3.23 22.06
CA LEU A 63 7.31 2.91 21.92
C LEU A 63 8.12 4.18 22.19
N SER A 64 8.67 4.31 23.39
CA SER A 64 9.62 5.36 23.73
C SER A 64 11.05 4.86 23.58
N ASN A 65 11.57 4.78 22.35
CA ASN A 65 13.01 4.63 22.15
C ASN A 65 13.42 5.40 20.90
N GLY A 66 14.08 6.52 21.11
CA GLY A 66 14.77 7.24 20.05
C GLY A 66 16.00 6.47 19.64
N CYS A 67 16.07 6.06 18.37
CA CYS A 67 17.26 6.10 17.51
C CYS A 67 17.06 5.36 16.19
N VAL A 68 17.31 6.11 15.11
CA VAL A 68 17.84 5.71 13.78
C VAL A 68 17.46 4.35 13.19
N CYS A 69 16.78 4.40 12.07
CA CYS A 69 16.50 3.44 10.96
C CYS A 69 16.68 1.91 11.11
N CYS A 70 17.65 1.41 11.85
CA CYS A 70 17.85 -0.04 12.05
C CYS A 70 17.13 -0.57 13.30
N THR A 71 16.80 0.27 14.25
CA THR A 71 16.20 -0.07 15.56
C THR A 71 14.67 -0.22 15.46
N ILE A 72 14.01 0.49 14.56
CA ILE A 72 12.53 0.51 14.45
C ILE A 72 11.95 -0.90 14.28
N ARG A 73 12.60 -1.75 13.51
CA ARG A 73 12.12 -3.10 13.23
C ARG A 73 12.25 -4.04 14.43
N GLU A 74 13.37 -3.96 15.15
CA GLU A 74 13.60 -4.78 16.34
C GLU A 74 12.70 -4.34 17.49
N ASP A 75 12.50 -3.03 17.68
CA ASP A 75 11.62 -2.46 18.69
C ASP A 75 10.14 -2.80 18.40
N LEU A 76 9.70 -2.71 17.15
CA LEU A 76 8.35 -3.11 16.75
C LEU A 76 8.13 -4.61 16.98
N ARG A 77 9.11 -5.44 16.61
CA ARG A 77 9.06 -6.88 16.85
C ARG A 77 8.91 -7.19 18.34
N ALA A 78 9.76 -6.59 19.16
CA ALA A 78 9.72 -6.78 20.63
C ALA A 78 8.38 -6.34 21.21
N THR A 79 7.81 -5.23 20.75
CA THR A 79 6.51 -4.73 21.19
C THR A 79 5.37 -5.66 20.78
N LEU A 80 5.35 -6.14 19.53
CA LEU A 80 4.35 -7.08 19.07
C LEU A 80 4.42 -8.41 19.86
N ALA A 81 5.63 -8.93 20.11
CA ALA A 81 5.82 -10.12 20.93
C ALA A 81 5.31 -9.91 22.38
N LEU A 82 5.62 -8.76 22.99
CA LEU A 82 5.13 -8.40 24.33
C LEU A 82 3.60 -8.29 24.38
N LEU A 83 2.96 -7.66 23.38
CA LEU A 83 1.51 -7.58 23.25
C LEU A 83 0.88 -8.98 23.16
N ALA A 84 1.46 -9.86 22.33
CA ALA A 84 1.02 -11.24 22.19
C ALA A 84 1.13 -12.02 23.51
N GLU A 85 2.24 -11.86 24.24
CA GLU A 85 2.46 -12.49 25.53
C GLU A 85 1.43 -12.04 26.57
N ARG A 86 1.24 -10.73 26.72
CA ARG A 86 0.26 -10.16 27.67
C ARG A 86 -1.18 -10.56 27.33
N ARG A 87 -1.50 -10.62 26.03
CA ARG A 87 -2.81 -11.13 25.58
C ARG A 87 -3.00 -12.60 25.92
N ARG A 88 -1.98 -13.46 25.74
CA ARG A 88 -2.01 -14.88 26.14
C ARG A 88 -2.18 -15.07 27.65
N LYS A 89 -1.59 -14.18 28.45
CA LYS A 89 -1.74 -14.17 29.92
C LYS A 89 -3.09 -13.63 30.39
N GLY A 90 -3.92 -13.09 29.48
CA GLY A 90 -5.19 -12.45 29.83
C GLY A 90 -5.05 -11.07 30.49
N GLU A 91 -3.85 -10.48 30.44
CA GLU A 91 -3.56 -9.14 30.98
C GLU A 91 -4.08 -8.06 30.05
N LEU A 92 -4.09 -8.33 28.72
CA LEU A 92 -4.57 -7.44 27.69
C LEU A 92 -5.66 -8.13 26.85
N HIS A 93 -6.65 -7.34 26.44
CA HIS A 93 -7.73 -7.81 25.58
C HIS A 93 -7.87 -6.90 24.38
N PHE A 94 -7.37 -7.32 23.24
CA PHE A 94 -7.55 -6.63 21.95
C PHE A 94 -7.75 -7.64 20.82
N GLU A 95 -8.40 -7.19 19.77
CA GLU A 95 -8.76 -7.97 18.59
C GLU A 95 -8.01 -7.51 17.33
N ARG A 96 -7.37 -6.34 17.40
CA ARG A 96 -6.62 -5.70 16.32
C ARG A 96 -5.47 -4.86 16.86
N VAL A 97 -4.44 -4.69 16.03
CA VAL A 97 -3.35 -3.74 16.28
C VAL A 97 -3.37 -2.67 15.19
N VAL A 98 -3.21 -1.41 15.58
CA VAL A 98 -2.93 -0.29 14.67
C VAL A 98 -1.55 0.25 14.97
N ILE A 99 -0.73 0.42 13.93
CA ILE A 99 0.62 0.93 14.03
C ILE A 99 0.65 2.27 13.30
N GLU A 100 0.74 3.37 14.04
CA GLU A 100 0.96 4.69 13.44
C GLU A 100 2.45 4.90 13.23
N THR A 101 2.86 5.16 11.99
CA THR A 101 4.25 5.47 11.66
C THR A 101 4.49 6.98 11.72
N THR A 102 5.75 7.39 11.91
CA THR A 102 6.14 8.79 11.77
C THR A 102 5.87 9.29 10.35
N GLY A 103 5.72 10.61 10.18
CA GLY A 103 5.46 11.20 8.87
C GLY A 103 6.60 11.05 7.87
N LEU A 104 7.80 10.72 8.31
CA LEU A 104 8.98 10.50 7.47
C LEU A 104 9.33 9.01 7.32
N ALA A 105 8.50 8.10 7.80
CA ALA A 105 8.77 6.67 7.74
C ALA A 105 8.53 6.10 6.34
N ASP A 106 9.42 5.22 5.93
CA ASP A 106 9.16 4.21 4.90
C ASP A 106 8.33 3.08 5.53
N PRO A 107 7.11 2.79 5.06
CA PRO A 107 6.30 1.72 5.62
C PRO A 107 6.80 0.32 5.26
N GLY A 108 7.72 0.19 4.31
CA GLY A 108 8.25 -1.09 3.85
C GLY A 108 8.86 -1.94 4.98
N PRO A 109 9.84 -1.45 5.75
CA PRO A 109 10.42 -2.17 6.88
C PRO A 109 9.41 -2.59 7.94
N VAL A 110 8.40 -1.74 8.22
CA VAL A 110 7.30 -2.05 9.14
C VAL A 110 6.47 -3.21 8.62
N ALA A 111 6.09 -3.17 7.34
CA ALA A 111 5.34 -4.25 6.70
C ALA A 111 6.14 -5.57 6.67
N GLN A 112 7.45 -5.51 6.43
CA GLN A 112 8.32 -6.68 6.40
C GLN A 112 8.38 -7.44 7.73
N THR A 113 8.22 -6.77 8.87
CA THR A 113 8.22 -7.41 10.19
C THR A 113 7.18 -8.53 10.28
N PHE A 114 6.03 -8.37 9.62
CA PHE A 114 4.94 -9.36 9.63
C PHE A 114 5.22 -10.61 8.77
N PHE A 115 6.26 -10.60 7.96
CA PHE A 115 6.57 -11.71 7.04
C PHE A 115 7.91 -12.38 7.33
N MET A 116 8.84 -11.69 7.98
CA MET A 116 10.22 -12.16 8.17
C MET A 116 10.48 -12.74 9.56
N ASP A 117 9.53 -12.61 10.46
CA ASP A 117 9.62 -13.13 11.83
C ASP A 117 8.54 -14.19 12.03
N ASP A 118 8.95 -15.43 12.25
CA ASP A 118 8.03 -16.57 12.38
C ASP A 118 7.07 -16.40 13.56
N GLU A 119 7.53 -15.89 14.70
CA GLU A 119 6.71 -15.66 15.89
C GLU A 119 5.62 -14.60 15.63
N ILE A 120 5.99 -13.52 14.90
CA ILE A 120 5.04 -12.49 14.51
C ILE A 120 4.06 -13.01 13.45
N ALA A 121 4.53 -13.74 12.44
CA ALA A 121 3.70 -14.31 11.39
C ALA A 121 2.69 -15.36 11.91
N GLU A 122 3.04 -16.09 12.95
CA GLU A 122 2.13 -17.05 13.62
C GLU A 122 1.05 -16.38 14.47
N THR A 123 1.27 -15.14 14.89
CA THR A 123 0.36 -14.43 15.80
C THR A 123 -0.46 -13.35 15.10
N TYR A 124 0.16 -12.63 14.17
CA TYR A 124 -0.43 -11.47 13.49
C TYR A 124 -0.58 -11.67 12.01
N LEU A 125 -1.56 -10.99 11.42
CA LEU A 125 -1.76 -10.88 9.98
C LEU A 125 -1.76 -9.41 9.60
N LEU A 126 -0.84 -8.99 8.73
CA LEU A 126 -0.92 -7.65 8.16
C LEU A 126 -2.19 -7.52 7.31
N ASP A 127 -3.15 -6.72 7.79
CA ASP A 127 -4.44 -6.51 7.13
C ASP A 127 -4.32 -5.49 5.99
N SER A 128 -3.71 -4.33 6.27
CA SER A 128 -3.60 -3.25 5.29
C SER A 128 -2.62 -2.16 5.69
N ILE A 129 -2.19 -1.37 4.70
CA ILE A 129 -1.47 -0.12 4.85
C ILE A 129 -2.40 1.00 4.40
N LEU A 130 -2.72 1.90 5.34
CA LEU A 130 -3.54 3.09 5.11
C LEU A 130 -2.61 4.30 4.99
N THR A 131 -2.75 5.06 3.92
CA THR A 131 -1.92 6.25 3.69
C THR A 131 -2.79 7.49 3.68
N LEU A 132 -2.44 8.49 4.50
CA LEU A 132 -3.03 9.82 4.44
C LEU A 132 -2.18 10.73 3.57
N VAL A 133 -2.86 11.47 2.69
CA VAL A 133 -2.26 12.45 1.78
C VAL A 133 -2.94 13.80 2.01
N ASP A 134 -2.16 14.84 2.33
CA ASP A 134 -2.64 16.20 2.51
C ASP A 134 -2.84 16.87 1.13
N ALA A 135 -4.08 17.08 0.70
CA ALA A 135 -4.39 17.62 -0.63
C ALA A 135 -3.67 18.94 -0.93
N LYS A 136 -3.49 19.80 0.09
CA LYS A 136 -2.88 21.11 -0.08
C LYS A 136 -1.39 21.07 -0.35
N HIS A 137 -0.68 20.12 0.28
CA HIS A 137 0.78 20.04 0.23
C HIS A 137 1.30 18.83 -0.55
N ALA A 138 0.40 17.94 -1.01
CA ALA A 138 0.77 16.67 -1.60
C ALA A 138 1.70 16.80 -2.81
N ASN A 139 1.42 17.72 -3.73
CA ASN A 139 2.25 17.84 -4.94
C ASN A 139 3.69 18.21 -4.60
N GLU A 140 3.91 19.18 -3.71
CA GLU A 140 5.25 19.55 -3.25
C GLU A 140 5.94 18.38 -2.52
N GLN A 141 5.19 17.67 -1.66
CA GLN A 141 5.72 16.52 -0.92
C GLN A 141 6.09 15.37 -1.87
N LEU A 142 5.24 15.06 -2.84
CA LEU A 142 5.51 14.04 -3.85
C LEU A 142 6.67 14.42 -4.78
N ASP A 143 6.85 15.70 -5.10
CA ASP A 143 7.99 16.17 -5.92
C ASP A 143 9.32 16.08 -5.17
N THR A 144 9.32 16.41 -3.88
CA THR A 144 10.57 16.65 -3.12
C THR A 144 10.92 15.55 -2.13
N ARG A 145 9.98 14.65 -1.78
CA ARG A 145 10.15 13.66 -0.71
C ARG A 145 9.90 12.23 -1.18
N GLN A 146 10.94 11.43 -1.13
CA GLN A 146 10.85 10.01 -1.47
C GLN A 146 9.90 9.27 -0.52
N GLU A 147 9.90 9.61 0.77
CA GLU A 147 9.05 9.00 1.77
C GLU A 147 7.57 9.15 1.42
N ALA A 148 7.16 10.34 0.94
CA ALA A 148 5.77 10.57 0.51
C ALA A 148 5.39 9.66 -0.66
N ARG A 149 6.28 9.48 -1.64
CA ARG A 149 6.08 8.58 -2.78
C ARG A 149 6.01 7.11 -2.36
N LEU A 150 6.91 6.69 -1.46
CA LEU A 150 6.90 5.34 -0.89
C LEU A 150 5.59 5.05 -0.15
N GLN A 151 5.13 5.97 0.69
CA GLN A 151 3.88 5.84 1.44
C GLN A 151 2.68 5.65 0.50
N VAL A 152 2.60 6.40 -0.60
CA VAL A 152 1.58 6.21 -1.65
C VAL A 152 1.74 4.85 -2.35
N GLY A 153 2.98 4.47 -2.70
CA GLY A 153 3.26 3.21 -3.39
C GLY A 153 2.89 1.97 -2.58
N PHE A 154 3.07 2.01 -1.26
CA PHE A 154 2.72 0.90 -0.36
C PHE A 154 1.24 0.80 -0.02
N ALA A 155 0.45 1.85 -0.22
CA ALA A 155 -0.92 1.95 0.25
C ALA A 155 -1.85 0.83 -0.28
N ASP A 156 -2.72 0.33 0.58
CA ASP A 156 -3.89 -0.46 0.24
C ASP A 156 -5.15 0.40 0.14
N GLN A 157 -5.18 1.52 0.88
CA GLN A 157 -6.21 2.54 0.85
C GLN A 157 -5.56 3.91 1.03
N ILE A 158 -5.99 4.89 0.26
CA ILE A 158 -5.50 6.27 0.36
C ILE A 158 -6.64 7.17 0.81
N PHE A 159 -6.39 7.93 1.87
CA PHE A 159 -7.27 8.98 2.36
C PHE A 159 -6.69 10.35 2.04
N ILE A 160 -7.41 11.14 1.24
CA ILE A 160 -7.00 12.49 0.88
C ILE A 160 -7.66 13.45 1.86
N SER A 161 -6.87 13.99 2.77
CA SER A 161 -7.28 14.95 3.78
C SER A 161 -7.20 16.39 3.24
N LYS A 162 -7.87 17.31 3.91
CA LYS A 162 -7.84 18.76 3.60
C LYS A 162 -8.22 19.08 2.16
N ALA A 163 -9.09 18.27 1.56
CA ALA A 163 -9.60 18.49 0.20
C ALA A 163 -10.41 19.81 0.08
N ASP A 164 -10.91 20.32 1.19
CA ASP A 164 -11.57 21.61 1.31
C ASP A 164 -10.63 22.82 1.16
N LEU A 165 -9.31 22.61 1.21
CA LEU A 165 -8.30 23.66 1.06
C LEU A 165 -7.77 23.81 -0.38
N VAL A 166 -8.30 23.05 -1.33
CA VAL A 166 -7.93 23.07 -2.74
C VAL A 166 -9.17 23.14 -3.62
N ASP A 167 -9.03 23.64 -4.83
CA ASP A 167 -10.13 23.60 -5.79
C ASP A 167 -10.32 22.22 -6.41
N ALA A 168 -11.45 22.02 -7.10
CA ALA A 168 -11.80 20.72 -7.68
C ALA A 168 -10.80 20.26 -8.76
N ALA A 169 -10.24 21.17 -9.54
CA ALA A 169 -9.29 20.83 -10.59
C ALA A 169 -7.95 20.36 -10.00
N ALA A 170 -7.47 21.03 -8.95
CA ALA A 170 -6.26 20.62 -8.24
C ALA A 170 -6.44 19.25 -7.53
N LEU A 171 -7.62 19.01 -6.96
CA LEU A 171 -7.95 17.74 -6.34
C LEU A 171 -7.97 16.60 -7.38
N ASP A 172 -8.61 16.81 -8.52
CA ASP A 172 -8.70 15.84 -9.61
C ASP A 172 -7.30 15.51 -10.18
N ALA A 173 -6.47 16.53 -10.42
CA ALA A 173 -5.09 16.36 -10.86
C ALA A 173 -4.26 15.54 -9.86
N LEU A 174 -4.39 15.81 -8.55
CA LEU A 174 -3.75 15.04 -7.50
C LEU A 174 -4.22 13.58 -7.49
N GLN A 175 -5.53 13.36 -7.57
CA GLN A 175 -6.09 12.00 -7.61
C GLN A 175 -5.60 11.23 -8.83
N HIS A 176 -5.51 11.89 -9.97
CA HIS A 176 -4.96 11.30 -11.19
C HIS A 176 -3.49 10.91 -11.01
N ARG A 177 -2.66 11.81 -10.47
CA ARG A 177 -1.25 11.53 -10.16
C ARG A 177 -1.08 10.32 -9.24
N ILE A 178 -1.80 10.29 -8.12
CA ILE A 178 -1.78 9.19 -7.16
C ILE A 178 -2.21 7.87 -7.82
N ARG A 179 -3.21 7.91 -8.70
CA ARG A 179 -3.69 6.73 -9.44
C ARG A 179 -2.62 6.15 -10.36
N HIS A 180 -1.78 7.00 -10.98
CA HIS A 180 -0.65 6.54 -11.79
C HIS A 180 0.46 5.89 -10.95
N MET A 181 0.70 6.41 -9.74
CA MET A 181 1.66 5.81 -8.82
C MET A 181 1.14 4.48 -8.24
N ASN A 182 -0.11 4.44 -7.82
CA ASN A 182 -0.73 3.26 -7.21
C ASN A 182 -2.19 3.06 -7.67
N PRO A 183 -2.41 2.38 -8.80
CA PRO A 183 -3.75 2.13 -9.34
C PRO A 183 -4.56 1.11 -8.55
N ARG A 184 -3.95 0.50 -7.54
CA ARG A 184 -4.54 -0.55 -6.72
C ARG A 184 -5.24 -0.01 -5.48
N ALA A 185 -4.76 1.11 -4.95
CA ALA A 185 -5.29 1.71 -3.74
C ALA A 185 -6.49 2.61 -4.05
N PRO A 186 -7.71 2.27 -3.60
CA PRO A 186 -8.85 3.16 -3.68
C PRO A 186 -8.54 4.48 -2.99
N GLN A 187 -9.03 5.58 -3.56
CA GLN A 187 -8.85 6.92 -3.01
C GLN A 187 -10.17 7.44 -2.44
N ARG A 188 -10.12 8.05 -1.28
CA ARG A 188 -11.27 8.70 -0.64
C ARG A 188 -10.86 10.03 -0.05
N THR A 189 -11.65 11.05 -0.27
CA THR A 189 -11.51 12.32 0.47
C THR A 189 -12.05 12.15 1.88
N VAL A 190 -11.34 12.74 2.85
CA VAL A 190 -11.73 12.70 4.27
C VAL A 190 -11.69 14.08 4.87
N HIS A 191 -12.68 14.38 5.71
CA HIS A 191 -12.77 15.63 6.43
C HIS A 191 -12.64 15.35 7.93
N PHE A 192 -11.64 15.94 8.57
CA PHE A 192 -11.31 15.71 10.00
C PHE A 192 -11.32 14.23 10.43
N GLY A 193 -10.86 13.32 9.57
CA GLY A 193 -10.80 11.89 9.86
C GLY A 193 -12.14 11.14 9.80
N GLU A 194 -13.21 11.79 9.31
CA GLU A 194 -14.53 11.17 9.16
C GLU A 194 -14.54 10.17 8.01
N VAL A 195 -14.46 8.89 8.35
CA VAL A 195 -14.51 7.77 7.39
C VAL A 195 -15.35 6.63 7.97
N PRO A 196 -16.02 5.85 7.13
CA PRO A 196 -16.64 4.61 7.59
C PRO A 196 -15.56 3.64 8.12
N ILE A 197 -15.76 3.03 9.27
CA ILE A 197 -14.84 2.05 9.86
C ILE A 197 -14.50 0.91 8.89
N SER A 198 -15.46 0.49 8.06
CA SER A 198 -15.25 -0.50 7.00
C SER A 198 -14.24 -0.06 5.92
N SER A 199 -13.92 1.23 5.85
CA SER A 199 -12.87 1.75 4.96
C SER A 199 -11.49 1.79 5.62
N VAL A 200 -11.43 1.53 6.92
CA VAL A 200 -10.19 1.52 7.72
C VAL A 200 -9.76 0.11 8.05
N PHE A 201 -10.69 -0.77 8.39
CA PHE A 201 -10.40 -2.11 8.88
C PHE A 201 -10.99 -3.22 7.98
N GLY A 202 -10.34 -4.37 8.00
CA GLY A 202 -10.78 -5.55 7.27
C GLY A 202 -10.62 -5.43 5.76
N LEU A 203 -9.70 -4.59 5.30
CA LEU A 203 -9.46 -4.35 3.88
C LEU A 203 -8.81 -5.56 3.19
N LYS A 204 -8.18 -6.43 3.97
CA LYS A 204 -7.55 -7.66 3.49
C LYS A 204 -6.53 -7.39 2.37
N GLY A 205 -5.82 -6.24 2.45
CA GLY A 205 -4.84 -5.81 1.47
C GLY A 205 -3.73 -6.84 1.23
N PHE A 206 -3.39 -7.61 2.26
CA PHE A 206 -2.41 -8.69 2.22
C PHE A 206 -3.04 -10.09 2.25
N ASN A 207 -4.35 -10.21 2.14
CA ASN A 207 -4.99 -11.51 2.01
C ASN A 207 -4.75 -12.07 0.60
N LEU A 208 -4.11 -13.24 0.53
CA LEU A 208 -3.83 -13.94 -0.73
C LEU A 208 -5.11 -14.28 -1.51
N ASN A 209 -6.21 -14.53 -0.82
CA ASN A 209 -7.48 -14.89 -1.44
C ASN A 209 -8.39 -13.70 -1.79
N ALA A 210 -7.99 -12.45 -1.46
CA ALA A 210 -8.76 -11.29 -1.84
C ALA A 210 -8.65 -11.02 -3.34
N ALA A 211 -9.76 -10.61 -3.96
CA ALA A 211 -9.77 -10.24 -5.38
C ALA A 211 -8.77 -9.11 -5.66
N LEU A 212 -8.08 -9.21 -6.79
CA LEU A 212 -7.24 -8.12 -7.27
C LEU A 212 -8.14 -7.11 -7.98
N GLU A 213 -8.43 -6.02 -7.31
CA GLU A 213 -9.10 -4.87 -7.88
C GLU A 213 -8.06 -3.85 -8.32
N ILE A 214 -8.16 -3.40 -9.56
CA ILE A 214 -7.33 -2.34 -10.13
C ILE A 214 -8.29 -1.32 -10.71
N ASP A 215 -8.01 -0.03 -10.47
CA ASP A 215 -8.82 1.06 -10.96
C ASP A 215 -9.11 0.91 -12.48
N PRO A 216 -10.38 0.89 -12.91
CA PRO A 216 -10.74 0.73 -14.31
C PRO A 216 -10.17 1.83 -15.21
N GLU A 217 -10.04 3.06 -14.74
CA GLU A 217 -9.46 4.15 -15.54
C GLU A 217 -7.99 3.92 -15.83
N PHE A 218 -7.22 3.45 -14.85
CA PHE A 218 -5.83 3.05 -15.07
C PHE A 218 -5.72 1.90 -16.10
N LEU A 219 -6.65 0.97 -16.06
CA LEU A 219 -6.68 -0.15 -16.99
C LEU A 219 -7.01 0.27 -18.44
N ASN A 220 -7.75 1.36 -18.59
CA ASN A 220 -8.12 1.91 -19.90
C ASN A 220 -7.05 2.88 -20.43
N ALA A 221 -6.33 3.58 -19.56
CA ALA A 221 -5.25 4.50 -19.94
C ALA A 221 -4.10 3.80 -20.69
N GLY A 222 -3.83 2.52 -20.41
CA GLY A 222 -2.84 1.72 -21.16
C GLY A 222 -3.22 1.37 -22.61
N ALA A 223 -4.45 1.67 -23.05
CA ALA A 223 -4.88 1.52 -24.43
C ALA A 223 -4.54 2.76 -25.31
N HIS A 224 -4.11 3.84 -24.69
CA HIS A 224 -3.61 5.04 -25.35
C HIS A 224 -2.10 5.19 -25.08
N GLU A 225 -1.33 4.22 -25.52
CA GLU A 225 0.11 4.45 -25.73
C GLU A 225 0.21 5.48 -26.84
N HIS A 226 0.50 6.72 -26.46
CA HIS A 226 0.93 7.72 -27.41
C HIS A 226 2.26 7.25 -28.01
N ASP A 227 2.18 6.73 -29.22
CA ASP A 227 3.31 6.65 -30.12
C ASP A 227 3.93 8.05 -30.22
N HIS A 228 5.02 8.28 -29.51
CA HIS A 228 5.84 9.48 -29.68
C HIS A 228 6.62 9.38 -30.98
N GLY A 229 5.88 9.30 -32.08
CA GLY A 229 6.39 9.66 -33.38
C GLY A 229 6.78 11.13 -33.30
N HIS A 230 8.08 11.41 -33.43
CA HIS A 230 8.59 12.76 -33.62
C HIS A 230 8.01 13.36 -34.90
N HIS A 231 6.85 13.98 -34.79
CA HIS A 231 6.38 14.89 -35.81
C HIS A 231 7.09 16.22 -35.61
N HIS A 232 8.09 16.47 -36.44
CA HIS A 232 8.58 17.82 -36.68
C HIS A 232 7.44 18.64 -37.27
N HIS A 233 6.80 19.44 -36.48
CA HIS A 233 5.94 20.50 -36.94
C HIS A 233 6.81 21.75 -37.16
N ASP A 234 7.02 22.12 -38.40
CA ASP A 234 7.48 23.46 -38.74
C ASP A 234 6.40 24.46 -38.33
N HIS A 235 6.64 25.16 -37.25
CA HIS A 235 5.78 26.25 -36.80
C HIS A 235 6.16 27.52 -37.55
N ALA A 236 5.20 28.03 -38.34
CA ALA A 236 5.22 29.41 -38.78
C ALA A 236 5.02 30.32 -37.54
N GLU A 237 5.84 31.37 -37.43
CA GLU A 237 5.84 32.33 -36.31
C GLU A 237 4.47 33.00 -36.19
N GLY A 238 3.81 32.91 -35.00
CA GLY A 238 2.79 33.87 -34.63
C GLY A 238 1.49 33.42 -33.95
N GLU A 239 1.32 32.18 -33.47
CA GLU A 239 0.12 31.85 -32.70
C GLU A 239 0.47 31.30 -31.30
N ALA A 240 0.07 32.02 -30.24
CA ALA A 240 0.16 31.58 -28.87
C ALA A 240 -0.90 30.48 -28.63
N CYS A 241 -0.47 29.22 -28.62
CA CYS A 241 -1.33 28.11 -28.24
C CYS A 241 -1.44 28.05 -26.71
N ASP A 242 -2.56 28.49 -26.18
CA ASP A 242 -2.95 28.33 -24.76
C ASP A 242 -3.49 26.92 -24.54
N HIS A 243 -2.58 25.94 -24.57
CA HIS A 243 -2.87 24.58 -24.12
C HIS A 243 -2.48 24.45 -22.65
N PRO A 244 -3.36 23.98 -21.76
CA PRO A 244 -2.96 23.68 -20.40
C PRO A 244 -1.87 22.63 -20.45
N HIS A 245 -0.64 23.03 -20.11
CA HIS A 245 0.48 22.13 -19.95
C HIS A 245 0.14 21.15 -18.84
N HIS A 246 -0.23 19.92 -19.19
CA HIS A 246 -0.19 18.82 -18.26
C HIS A 246 1.27 18.64 -17.84
N HIS A 247 1.63 19.16 -16.67
CA HIS A 247 2.91 18.86 -16.06
C HIS A 247 2.96 17.35 -15.82
N HIS A 248 3.71 16.62 -16.64
CA HIS A 248 4.06 15.24 -16.36
C HIS A 248 5.02 15.29 -15.16
N HIS A 249 4.50 15.02 -13.97
CA HIS A 249 5.33 14.76 -12.81
C HIS A 249 6.09 13.47 -13.07
N ASP A 250 7.42 13.52 -13.11
CA ASP A 250 8.28 12.34 -13.28
C ASP A 250 8.51 11.67 -11.92
N ASP A 251 7.44 11.08 -11.39
CA ASP A 251 7.53 10.33 -10.16
C ASP A 251 8.36 9.06 -10.37
N ASP A 252 9.32 8.82 -9.49
CA ASP A 252 10.14 7.61 -9.48
C ASP A 252 9.36 6.37 -9.02
N VAL A 253 8.28 6.55 -8.24
CA VAL A 253 7.30 5.50 -7.94
C VAL A 253 6.29 5.42 -9.09
N LYS A 254 6.38 4.34 -9.84
CA LYS A 254 5.51 4.06 -11.00
C LYS A 254 4.87 2.69 -10.86
N SER A 255 3.80 2.51 -11.61
CA SER A 255 3.10 1.24 -11.67
C SER A 255 2.85 0.79 -13.11
N PHE A 256 2.71 -0.51 -13.30
CA PHE A 256 2.24 -1.08 -14.55
C PHE A 256 1.47 -2.37 -14.30
N VAL A 257 0.66 -2.76 -15.28
CA VAL A 257 -0.15 -3.96 -15.24
C VAL A 257 0.23 -4.88 -16.39
N PHE A 258 0.46 -6.15 -16.07
CA PHE A 258 0.56 -7.23 -17.06
C PHE A 258 -0.77 -7.96 -17.18
N ARG A 259 -1.19 -8.27 -18.41
CA ARG A 259 -2.38 -9.06 -18.70
C ARG A 259 -2.12 -10.06 -19.81
N SER A 260 -2.67 -11.26 -19.69
CA SER A 260 -2.63 -12.26 -20.72
C SER A 260 -3.75 -13.29 -20.55
N ASP A 261 -4.37 -13.71 -21.64
CA ASP A 261 -5.34 -14.79 -21.65
C ASP A 261 -4.68 -16.17 -21.83
N LYS A 262 -3.36 -16.22 -22.05
CA LYS A 262 -2.59 -17.46 -22.16
C LYS A 262 -2.13 -17.89 -20.76
N PRO A 263 -2.14 -19.18 -20.45
CA PRO A 263 -1.67 -19.67 -19.15
C PRO A 263 -0.17 -19.45 -18.99
N PHE A 264 0.28 -19.26 -17.77
CA PHE A 264 1.71 -19.33 -17.43
C PHE A 264 2.19 -20.79 -17.34
N ASN A 265 3.43 -21.01 -17.73
CA ASN A 265 4.18 -22.20 -17.36
C ASN A 265 4.72 -22.02 -15.91
N PRO A 266 4.34 -22.90 -14.96
CA PRO A 266 4.71 -22.72 -13.55
C PRO A 266 6.21 -22.57 -13.32
N ASN A 267 7.02 -23.48 -13.86
CA ASN A 267 8.47 -23.50 -13.64
C ASN A 267 9.14 -22.24 -14.21
N LYS A 268 8.78 -21.85 -15.46
CA LYS A 268 9.36 -20.64 -16.07
C LYS A 268 9.00 -19.37 -15.28
N LEU A 269 7.76 -19.30 -14.77
CA LEU A 269 7.32 -18.14 -14.00
C LEU A 269 8.02 -18.08 -12.65
N GLU A 270 8.19 -19.22 -11.97
CA GLU A 270 8.89 -19.31 -10.69
C GLU A 270 10.36 -18.88 -10.83
N ASP A 271 11.07 -19.42 -11.82
CA ASP A 271 12.46 -19.05 -12.12
C ASP A 271 12.60 -17.55 -12.43
N PHE A 272 11.71 -17.02 -13.27
CA PHE A 272 11.74 -15.61 -13.65
C PHE A 272 11.44 -14.70 -12.47
N LEU A 273 10.37 -14.96 -11.71
CA LEU A 273 10.00 -14.15 -10.55
C LEU A 273 11.08 -14.22 -9.46
N GLY A 274 11.66 -15.38 -9.22
CA GLY A 274 12.79 -15.54 -8.30
C GLY A 274 13.97 -14.66 -8.69
N ALA A 275 14.36 -14.68 -9.97
CA ALA A 275 15.45 -13.85 -10.48
C ALA A 275 15.15 -12.36 -10.38
N ILE A 276 13.94 -11.94 -10.77
CA ILE A 276 13.51 -10.52 -10.71
C ILE A 276 13.47 -10.00 -9.28
N VAL A 277 12.96 -10.79 -8.34
CA VAL A 277 12.89 -10.41 -6.92
C VAL A 277 14.29 -10.27 -6.31
N GLN A 278 15.24 -11.12 -6.70
CA GLN A 278 16.63 -10.98 -6.25
C GLN A 278 17.29 -9.70 -6.76
N VAL A 279 17.05 -9.33 -8.02
CA VAL A 279 17.71 -8.18 -8.67
C VAL A 279 17.02 -6.87 -8.34
N TYR A 280 15.69 -6.84 -8.44
CA TYR A 280 14.89 -5.62 -8.34
C TYR A 280 14.03 -5.54 -7.07
N GLY A 281 14.05 -6.57 -6.21
CA GLY A 281 13.25 -6.63 -5.00
C GLY A 281 13.28 -5.37 -4.15
N PRO A 282 14.46 -4.75 -3.86
CA PRO A 282 14.51 -3.49 -3.10
C PRO A 282 13.75 -2.33 -3.75
N LYS A 283 13.56 -2.36 -5.08
CA LYS A 283 12.81 -1.36 -5.85
C LYS A 283 11.34 -1.74 -6.05
N MET A 284 10.97 -2.99 -5.86
CA MET A 284 9.60 -3.49 -5.98
C MET A 284 8.84 -3.24 -4.68
N LEU A 285 8.09 -2.14 -4.57
CA LEU A 285 7.38 -1.78 -3.34
C LEU A 285 6.26 -2.78 -3.06
N ARG A 286 5.38 -2.95 -4.04
CA ARG A 286 4.24 -3.87 -3.96
C ARG A 286 4.01 -4.54 -5.30
N TYR A 287 3.67 -5.81 -5.25
CA TYR A 287 3.16 -6.53 -6.42
C TYR A 287 2.11 -7.55 -6.00
N LYS A 288 1.11 -7.70 -6.85
CA LYS A 288 0.01 -8.64 -6.63
C LYS A 288 -0.57 -9.10 -7.96
N GLY A 289 -1.03 -10.34 -8.01
CA GLY A 289 -1.64 -10.87 -9.21
C GLY A 289 -2.59 -12.02 -8.97
N VAL A 290 -3.51 -12.20 -9.91
CA VAL A 290 -4.28 -13.43 -10.10
C VAL A 290 -3.73 -14.09 -11.35
N LEU A 291 -3.27 -15.33 -11.21
CA LEU A 291 -2.56 -16.04 -12.26
C LEU A 291 -3.39 -17.22 -12.77
N TYR A 292 -3.42 -17.35 -14.09
CA TYR A 292 -3.90 -18.52 -14.79
C TYR A 292 -2.69 -19.42 -15.10
N MET A 293 -2.60 -20.55 -14.42
CA MET A 293 -1.48 -21.48 -14.54
C MET A 293 -1.88 -22.67 -15.42
N LYS A 294 -0.94 -23.12 -16.28
CA LYS A 294 -1.15 -24.32 -17.11
C LYS A 294 -1.31 -25.54 -16.24
N GLY A 295 -2.37 -26.34 -16.51
CA GLY A 295 -2.65 -27.57 -15.78
C GLY A 295 -3.39 -27.39 -14.47
N HIS A 296 -3.76 -26.16 -14.09
CA HIS A 296 -4.53 -25.89 -12.87
C HIS A 296 -5.94 -25.40 -13.16
N ASP A 297 -6.91 -25.87 -12.38
CA ASP A 297 -8.32 -25.43 -12.42
C ASP A 297 -8.63 -24.31 -11.43
N ARG A 298 -7.65 -23.91 -10.62
CA ARG A 298 -7.75 -22.84 -9.62
C ARG A 298 -6.93 -21.60 -10.03
N LYS A 299 -7.37 -20.46 -9.53
CA LYS A 299 -6.58 -19.23 -9.55
C LYS A 299 -5.37 -19.42 -8.66
N VAL A 300 -4.20 -18.94 -9.08
CA VAL A 300 -3.06 -18.78 -8.18
C VAL A 300 -2.98 -17.31 -7.82
N ILE A 301 -3.01 -17.01 -6.54
CA ILE A 301 -2.89 -15.66 -6.04
C ILE A 301 -1.43 -15.43 -5.66
N PHE A 302 -0.86 -14.37 -6.19
CA PHE A 302 0.54 -14.02 -6.03
C PHE A 302 0.63 -12.60 -5.46
N GLN A 303 1.50 -12.39 -4.48
CA GLN A 303 1.77 -11.05 -3.94
C GLN A 303 3.15 -10.96 -3.32
N GLY A 304 3.61 -9.71 -3.13
CA GLY A 304 4.85 -9.47 -2.42
C GLY A 304 5.08 -8.02 -2.05
N VAL A 305 6.09 -7.87 -1.23
CA VAL A 305 6.62 -6.60 -0.71
C VAL A 305 8.13 -6.68 -0.77
N HIS A 306 8.77 -5.83 -1.54
CA HIS A 306 10.21 -5.89 -1.78
C HIS A 306 10.68 -7.29 -2.23
N GLN A 307 11.63 -7.87 -1.52
CA GLN A 307 12.18 -9.19 -1.81
C GLN A 307 11.31 -10.36 -1.32
N MET A 308 10.24 -10.08 -0.60
CA MET A 308 9.35 -11.10 -0.07
C MET A 308 8.22 -11.39 -1.04
N MET A 309 8.10 -12.63 -1.43
CA MET A 309 7.14 -13.11 -2.39
C MET A 309 6.40 -14.32 -1.82
N GLY A 310 5.08 -14.33 -1.98
CA GLY A 310 4.24 -15.45 -1.60
C GLY A 310 3.17 -15.73 -2.64
N SER A 311 2.77 -16.99 -2.73
CA SER A 311 1.65 -17.42 -3.56
C SER A 311 0.80 -18.45 -2.84
N ASP A 312 -0.49 -18.49 -3.15
CA ASP A 312 -1.42 -19.49 -2.63
C ASP A 312 -2.49 -19.85 -3.67
N LEU A 313 -3.13 -20.97 -3.46
CA LEU A 313 -4.22 -21.43 -4.29
C LEU A 313 -5.53 -20.71 -3.92
N GLY A 314 -5.98 -19.86 -4.80
CA GLY A 314 -7.26 -19.18 -4.72
C GLY A 314 -8.46 -20.08 -5.06
N PRO A 315 -9.65 -19.53 -5.25
CA PRO A 315 -10.84 -20.26 -5.68
C PRO A 315 -10.68 -20.86 -7.08
N LYS A 316 -11.52 -21.82 -7.40
CA LYS A 316 -11.63 -22.31 -8.79
C LYS A 316 -12.16 -21.21 -9.71
N TRP A 317 -11.75 -21.27 -10.97
CA TRP A 317 -12.36 -20.46 -12.01
C TRP A 317 -13.86 -20.82 -12.10
N ALA A 318 -14.73 -19.81 -12.09
CA ALA A 318 -16.17 -20.05 -12.23
C ALA A 318 -16.50 -20.62 -13.61
N PRO A 319 -17.55 -21.42 -13.76
CA PRO A 319 -18.01 -21.91 -15.07
C PRO A 319 -18.30 -20.73 -16.00
N GLY A 320 -17.65 -20.69 -17.17
CA GLY A 320 -17.78 -19.61 -18.15
C GLY A 320 -16.94 -18.35 -17.85
N GLU A 321 -16.23 -18.29 -16.74
CA GLU A 321 -15.30 -17.21 -16.43
C GLU A 321 -14.10 -17.24 -17.40
N LYS A 322 -13.79 -16.09 -18.02
CA LYS A 322 -12.60 -15.96 -18.87
C LYS A 322 -11.35 -16.05 -18.00
N LYS A 323 -10.56 -17.11 -18.21
CA LYS A 323 -9.28 -17.26 -17.50
C LYS A 323 -8.28 -16.24 -18.01
N THR A 324 -7.70 -15.47 -17.13
CA THR A 324 -6.73 -14.43 -17.50
C THR A 324 -5.73 -14.22 -16.37
N ASN A 325 -4.50 -13.91 -16.76
CA ASN A 325 -3.50 -13.37 -15.85
C ASN A 325 -3.73 -11.87 -15.69
N LYS A 326 -3.62 -11.39 -14.47
CA LYS A 326 -3.69 -9.98 -14.14
C LYS A 326 -2.71 -9.72 -13.00
N MET A 327 -1.63 -9.01 -13.28
CA MET A 327 -0.59 -8.66 -12.31
C MET A 327 -0.39 -7.16 -12.31
N VAL A 328 -0.21 -6.58 -11.13
CA VAL A 328 0.19 -5.19 -10.94
C VAL A 328 1.52 -5.16 -10.21
N PHE A 329 2.41 -4.29 -10.66
CA PHE A 329 3.69 -4.00 -10.05
C PHE A 329 3.76 -2.52 -9.74
N ILE A 330 4.21 -2.17 -8.54
CA ILE A 330 4.41 -0.81 -8.07
C ILE A 330 5.82 -0.74 -7.52
N GLY A 331 6.61 0.23 -7.96
CA GLY A 331 7.98 0.35 -7.46
C GLY A 331 8.73 1.56 -8.02
N LEU A 332 9.99 1.66 -7.57
CA LEU A 332 10.92 2.72 -7.92
C LEU A 332 11.67 2.36 -9.20
N ASP A 333 11.52 3.15 -10.24
CA ASP A 333 12.25 2.96 -11.53
C ASP A 333 12.32 1.51 -11.98
N LEU A 334 11.19 0.81 -11.93
CA LEU A 334 11.14 -0.59 -12.36
C LEU A 334 11.37 -0.70 -13.86
N PRO A 335 12.16 -1.68 -14.33
CA PRO A 335 12.40 -1.90 -15.76
C PRO A 335 11.17 -2.56 -16.41
N ARG A 336 10.15 -1.76 -16.71
CA ARG A 336 8.85 -2.20 -17.22
C ARG A 336 8.98 -3.16 -18.39
N GLU A 337 9.81 -2.81 -19.38
CA GLU A 337 9.98 -3.62 -20.59
C GLU A 337 10.58 -5.01 -20.28
N ILE A 338 11.61 -5.06 -19.43
CA ILE A 338 12.24 -6.34 -19.01
C ILE A 338 11.20 -7.21 -18.29
N LEU A 339 10.41 -6.60 -17.39
CA LEU A 339 9.38 -7.32 -16.64
C LEU A 339 8.28 -7.84 -17.57
N LEU A 340 7.77 -7.01 -18.51
CA LEU A 340 6.74 -7.41 -19.45
C LEU A 340 7.23 -8.52 -20.38
N GLN A 341 8.40 -8.35 -21.02
CA GLN A 341 8.99 -9.36 -21.93
C GLN A 341 9.28 -10.68 -21.19
N GLY A 342 9.79 -10.60 -19.96
CA GLY A 342 10.04 -11.80 -19.16
C GLY A 342 8.76 -12.53 -18.80
N LEU A 343 7.70 -11.83 -18.40
CA LEU A 343 6.39 -12.43 -18.15
C LEU A 343 5.78 -13.04 -19.41
N GLU A 344 5.90 -12.37 -20.56
CA GLU A 344 5.47 -12.93 -21.85
C GLU A 344 6.23 -14.22 -22.20
N GLY A 345 7.54 -14.27 -21.93
CA GLY A 345 8.37 -15.46 -22.10
C GLY A 345 8.01 -16.63 -21.20
N CYS A 346 7.31 -16.38 -20.09
CA CYS A 346 6.81 -17.39 -19.17
C CYS A 346 5.45 -17.99 -19.60
N LEU A 347 4.80 -17.43 -20.60
CA LEU A 347 3.54 -17.98 -21.13
C LEU A 347 3.76 -19.35 -21.79
N ALA A 348 2.73 -20.22 -21.72
CA ALA A 348 2.73 -21.59 -22.21
C ALA A 348 2.02 -21.74 -23.56
#